data_5b351578b8cb95b700e7e52c79d36975
#
_entry.id   5b351578b8cb95b700e7e52c79d36975
#
_cell.length_a   1.000
_cell.length_b   1.000
_cell.length_c   1.000
_cell.angle_alpha   90.00
_cell.angle_beta   90.00
_cell.angle_gamma   90.00
#
_symmetry.space_group_name_H-M   'P 1'
#
loop_
_entity.id
_entity.type
_entity.pdbx_description
1 polymer ?
#
loop_
_entity_poly.entity_id
_entity_poly.type
_entity_poly.pdbx_seq_one_letter_code
_entity_poly.pdbx_strand_id
1 'polypeptide(L)'
;PLQKAENAITKVFKGSQITMSTDFMTGLPQVSLSFSPQSSESTLDEIFSYIAQSKRRCYIAFDEFQQVLEYPEKNVEALLRTHIQTMSNARFIFSGSRLHMMMEMFNSPKHPFYRSTEKLSLHTLDEAVYFAFAEDKLREKNVSISPEVFHDIYDSVDGVTWYIQAVMNHLYRLSDMEVTRKKLDEV
;
A
#
# COMPACT_ATOMS: atom_id res chain seq x y z
N PRO A 1 -15.84 -12.12 13.89
CA PRO A 1 -14.44 -11.68 14.06
C PRO A 1 -14.31 -10.15 13.95
N LEU A 2 -14.96 -9.49 12.97
CA LEU A 2 -14.93 -8.04 12.73
C LEU A 2 -15.51 -7.24 13.90
N GLN A 3 -16.65 -7.64 14.43
CA GLN A 3 -17.31 -6.98 15.57
C GLN A 3 -16.47 -7.02 16.87
N LYS A 4 -15.62 -8.05 17.05
CA LYS A 4 -14.67 -8.09 18.18
C LYS A 4 -13.50 -7.14 17.99
N ALA A 5 -13.04 -6.95 16.75
CA ALA A 5 -12.01 -5.98 16.41
C ALA A 5 -12.54 -4.56 16.56
N GLU A 6 -13.76 -4.28 16.09
CA GLU A 6 -14.46 -3.00 16.25
C GLU A 6 -14.62 -2.61 17.71
N ASN A 7 -15.13 -3.52 18.55
CA ASN A 7 -15.30 -3.27 19.97
C ASN A 7 -13.95 -3.09 20.73
N ALA A 8 -12.89 -3.73 20.28
CA ALA A 8 -11.55 -3.54 20.83
C ALA A 8 -10.99 -2.17 20.45
N ILE A 9 -11.16 -1.77 19.20
CA ILE A 9 -10.70 -0.48 18.66
C ILE A 9 -11.50 0.67 19.32
N THR A 10 -12.83 0.57 19.39
CA THR A 10 -13.69 1.59 20.00
C THR A 10 -13.45 1.78 21.51
N LYS A 11 -13.02 0.72 22.20
CA LYS A 11 -12.63 0.83 23.63
C LYS A 11 -11.32 1.56 23.85
N VAL A 12 -10.41 1.46 22.89
CA VAL A 12 -9.07 2.06 22.97
C VAL A 12 -9.11 3.52 22.51
N PHE A 13 -9.93 3.83 21.51
CA PHE A 13 -9.95 5.15 20.86
C PHE A 13 -11.22 5.93 21.21
N LYS A 14 -11.31 6.41 22.46
CA LYS A 14 -12.38 7.31 22.90
C LYS A 14 -12.24 8.65 22.18
N GLY A 15 -13.10 8.91 21.20
CA GLY A 15 -13.13 10.18 20.46
C GLY A 15 -12.77 10.06 18.97
N SER A 16 -12.45 8.86 18.47
CA SER A 16 -12.32 8.61 17.05
C SER A 16 -13.65 8.20 16.41
N GLN A 17 -13.88 8.65 15.20
CA GLN A 17 -14.92 8.10 14.33
C GLN A 17 -14.34 6.92 13.55
N ILE A 18 -14.93 5.75 13.73
CA ILE A 18 -14.56 4.54 13.00
C ILE A 18 -15.52 4.42 11.83
N THR A 19 -14.98 4.45 10.62
CA THR A 19 -15.74 4.20 9.40
C THR A 19 -15.31 2.85 8.84
N MET A 20 -16.26 1.94 8.71
CA MET A 20 -16.06 0.67 8.00
C MET A 20 -16.52 0.83 6.56
N SER A 21 -15.65 0.52 5.64
CA SER A 21 -15.91 0.44 4.22
C SER A 21 -15.42 -0.88 3.66
N THR A 22 -15.89 -1.22 2.48
CA THR A 22 -15.35 -2.36 1.74
C THR A 22 -14.57 -1.78 0.57
N ASP A 23 -13.34 -2.20 0.41
CA ASP A 23 -12.54 -1.85 -0.75
C ASP A 23 -13.23 -2.36 -2.01
N PHE A 24 -13.49 -1.44 -2.94
CA PHE A 24 -14.31 -1.72 -4.14
C PHE A 24 -13.60 -2.66 -5.13
N MET A 25 -12.27 -2.72 -5.08
CA MET A 25 -11.45 -3.53 -6.01
C MET A 25 -11.19 -4.94 -5.46
N THR A 26 -10.96 -5.06 -4.16
CA THR A 26 -10.54 -6.32 -3.54
C THR A 26 -11.66 -7.01 -2.77
N GLY A 27 -12.77 -6.30 -2.46
CA GLY A 27 -13.85 -6.79 -1.61
C GLY A 27 -13.46 -6.96 -0.14
N LEU A 28 -12.25 -6.53 0.25
CA LEU A 28 -11.77 -6.65 1.62
C LEU A 28 -12.34 -5.54 2.52
N PRO A 29 -12.65 -5.86 3.78
CA PRO A 29 -13.08 -4.86 4.74
C PRO A 29 -11.93 -3.89 5.05
N GLN A 30 -12.19 -2.61 4.89
CA GLN A 30 -11.29 -1.51 5.22
C GLN A 30 -11.83 -0.76 6.43
N VAL A 31 -10.96 -0.51 7.40
CA VAL A 31 -11.30 0.29 8.60
C VAL A 31 -10.54 1.60 8.51
N SER A 32 -11.27 2.70 8.49
CA SER A 32 -10.72 4.05 8.53
C SER A 32 -10.99 4.68 9.89
N LEU A 33 -9.96 5.24 10.49
CA LEU A 33 -10.03 5.98 11.75
C LEU A 33 -9.88 7.47 11.44
N SER A 34 -10.87 8.27 11.84
CA SER A 34 -10.82 9.72 11.73
C SER A 34 -10.70 10.33 13.14
N PHE A 35 -9.74 11.23 13.32
CA PHE A 35 -9.49 11.91 14.59
C PHE A 35 -9.82 13.38 14.48
N SER A 36 -10.31 13.97 15.58
CA SER A 36 -10.44 15.41 15.64
C SER A 36 -9.07 16.07 15.84
N PRO A 37 -8.80 17.22 15.22
CA PRO A 37 -7.48 17.88 15.30
C PRO A 37 -7.01 18.22 16.72
N GLN A 38 -7.92 18.36 17.67
CA GLN A 38 -7.62 18.72 19.07
C GLN A 38 -7.16 17.56 19.94
N SER A 39 -7.20 16.31 19.44
CA SER A 39 -6.85 15.10 20.20
C SER A 39 -5.74 14.25 19.55
N SER A 40 -5.04 14.78 18.53
CA SER A 40 -4.12 13.97 17.72
C SER A 40 -2.91 13.43 18.51
N GLU A 41 -2.27 14.26 19.36
CA GLU A 41 -1.14 13.80 20.17
C GLU A 41 -1.55 12.76 21.21
N SER A 42 -2.63 13.05 21.97
CA SER A 42 -3.15 12.11 22.98
C SER A 42 -3.59 10.79 22.36
N THR A 43 -4.09 10.83 21.14
CA THR A 43 -4.51 9.64 20.40
C THR A 43 -3.31 8.79 19.96
N LEU A 44 -2.22 9.40 19.48
CA LEU A 44 -0.98 8.68 19.17
C LEU A 44 -0.40 8.02 20.42
N ASP A 45 -0.34 8.73 21.55
CA ASP A 45 0.08 8.18 22.84
C ASP A 45 -0.73 6.96 23.25
N GLU A 46 -2.05 7.00 23.10
CA GLU A 46 -2.96 5.90 23.41
C GLU A 46 -2.70 4.69 22.50
N ILE A 47 -2.53 4.92 21.18
CA ILE A 47 -2.23 3.87 20.21
C ILE A 47 -0.90 3.18 20.55
N PHE A 48 0.16 3.94 20.70
CA PHE A 48 1.47 3.40 20.99
C PHE A 48 1.54 2.72 22.35
N SER A 49 0.85 3.27 23.36
CA SER A 49 0.72 2.64 24.68
C SER A 49 -0.03 1.30 24.61
N TYR A 50 -1.10 1.22 23.83
CA TYR A 50 -1.82 -0.04 23.60
C TYR A 50 -0.94 -1.08 22.92
N ILE A 51 -0.19 -0.70 21.88
CA ILE A 51 0.74 -1.59 21.20
C ILE A 51 1.83 -2.06 22.16
N ALA A 52 2.41 -1.15 22.94
CA ALA A 52 3.47 -1.46 23.90
C ALA A 52 3.04 -2.47 24.96
N GLN A 53 1.79 -2.44 25.40
CA GLN A 53 1.22 -3.39 26.36
C GLN A 53 0.91 -4.76 25.76
N SER A 54 0.95 -4.91 24.44
CA SER A 54 0.71 -6.18 23.77
C SER A 54 1.79 -7.20 24.11
N LYS A 55 1.39 -8.39 24.54
CA LYS A 55 2.28 -9.54 24.75
C LYS A 55 2.71 -10.20 23.43
N ARG A 56 2.13 -9.80 22.31
CA ARG A 56 2.41 -10.35 20.99
C ARG A 56 3.33 -9.38 20.24
N ARG A 57 4.14 -9.95 19.34
CA ARG A 57 4.89 -9.14 18.37
C ARG A 57 3.91 -8.49 17.40
N CYS A 58 4.01 -7.18 17.23
CA CYS A 58 3.17 -6.40 16.33
C CYS A 58 3.96 -6.04 15.08
N TYR A 59 3.30 -6.04 13.92
CA TYR A 59 3.82 -5.50 12.67
C TYR A 59 2.88 -4.38 12.25
N ILE A 60 3.42 -3.19 12.05
CA ILE A 60 2.67 -1.97 11.81
C ILE A 60 3.18 -1.37 10.51
N ALA A 61 2.28 -1.19 9.55
CA ALA A 61 2.60 -0.56 8.28
C ALA A 61 1.99 0.85 8.24
N PHE A 62 2.82 1.81 7.86
CA PHE A 62 2.41 3.16 7.50
C PHE A 62 2.47 3.28 5.98
N ASP A 63 1.32 3.40 5.36
CA ASP A 63 1.25 3.62 3.91
C ASP A 63 1.26 5.10 3.59
N GLU A 64 1.80 5.46 2.42
CA GLU A 64 2.00 6.83 1.96
C GLU A 64 2.69 7.72 3.01
N PHE A 65 3.72 7.17 3.68
CA PHE A 65 4.36 7.78 4.85
C PHE A 65 4.91 9.18 4.58
N GLN A 66 5.26 9.52 3.34
CA GLN A 66 5.69 10.87 2.98
C GLN A 66 4.64 11.94 3.24
N GLN A 67 3.35 11.58 3.36
CA GLN A 67 2.29 12.54 3.70
C GLN A 67 2.48 13.17 5.08
N VAL A 68 3.25 12.54 5.96
CA VAL A 68 3.60 13.10 7.28
C VAL A 68 4.29 14.47 7.15
N LEU A 69 5.00 14.73 6.05
CA LEU A 69 5.64 16.01 5.77
C LEU A 69 4.65 17.13 5.38
N GLU A 70 3.45 16.75 4.97
CA GLU A 70 2.40 17.67 4.50
C GLU A 70 1.40 18.03 5.61
N TYR A 71 1.52 17.42 6.79
CA TYR A 71 0.61 17.70 7.91
C TYR A 71 0.83 19.11 8.46
N PRO A 72 -0.26 19.83 8.81
CA PRO A 72 -0.19 21.18 9.34
C PRO A 72 0.43 21.23 10.74
N GLU A 73 0.38 20.14 11.49
CA GLU A 73 0.98 20.01 12.81
C GLU A 73 2.50 19.95 12.68
N LYS A 74 3.17 20.73 13.53
CA LYS A 74 4.64 20.76 13.54
C LYS A 74 5.19 19.51 14.23
N ASN A 75 6.31 19.01 13.70
CA ASN A 75 7.09 17.93 14.31
C ASN A 75 6.42 16.54 14.39
N VAL A 76 5.41 16.25 13.55
CA VAL A 76 4.74 14.93 13.53
C VAL A 76 5.75 13.80 13.28
N GLU A 77 6.70 14.02 12.37
CA GLU A 77 7.77 13.06 12.10
C GLU A 77 8.62 12.77 13.35
N ALA A 78 9.00 13.80 14.10
CA ALA A 78 9.79 13.64 15.34
C ALA A 78 8.97 12.95 16.45
N LEU A 79 7.68 13.27 16.56
CA LEU A 79 6.76 12.63 17.52
C LEU A 79 6.64 11.13 17.23
N LEU A 80 6.37 10.77 15.98
CA LEU A 80 6.32 9.36 15.56
C LEU A 80 7.65 8.65 15.84
N ARG A 81 8.77 9.28 15.55
CA ARG A 81 10.10 8.72 15.80
C ARG A 81 10.32 8.43 17.29
N THR A 82 9.87 9.32 18.18
CA THR A 82 9.99 9.14 19.63
C THR A 82 9.25 7.89 20.11
N HIS A 83 8.02 7.67 19.63
CA HIS A 83 7.28 6.48 19.98
C HIS A 83 7.89 5.20 19.39
N ILE A 84 8.21 5.22 18.10
CA ILE A 84 8.70 4.05 17.37
C ILE A 84 9.99 3.51 17.94
N GLN A 85 10.95 4.37 18.26
CA GLN A 85 12.28 3.97 18.75
C GLN A 85 12.25 3.29 20.12
N THR A 86 11.21 3.51 20.92
CA THR A 86 11.07 2.91 22.25
C THR A 86 10.39 1.53 22.24
N MET A 87 9.84 1.12 21.09
CA MET A 87 9.05 -0.11 20.99
C MET A 87 9.90 -1.34 20.69
N SER A 88 10.03 -2.23 21.65
CA SER A 88 10.75 -3.49 21.50
C SER A 88 9.92 -4.63 20.90
N ASN A 89 8.59 -4.58 21.11
CA ASN A 89 7.66 -5.62 20.67
C ASN A 89 7.01 -5.35 19.29
N ALA A 90 7.34 -4.23 18.64
CA ALA A 90 6.81 -3.86 17.33
C ALA A 90 7.90 -3.79 16.26
N ARG A 91 7.49 -4.01 15.01
CA ARG A 91 8.27 -3.78 13.79
C ARG A 91 7.44 -2.89 12.87
N PHE A 92 8.10 -1.93 12.27
CA PHE A 92 7.46 -0.89 11.47
C PHE A 92 7.88 -1.02 10.01
N ILE A 93 6.90 -0.86 9.12
CA ILE A 93 7.08 -0.84 7.67
C ILE A 93 6.56 0.52 7.21
N PHE A 94 7.37 1.21 6.43
CA PHE A 94 7.00 2.49 5.84
C PHE A 94 6.96 2.31 4.34
N SER A 95 5.78 2.48 3.73
CA SER A 95 5.60 2.47 2.29
C SER A 95 5.24 3.86 1.77
N GLY A 96 5.58 4.14 0.54
CA GLY A 96 5.28 5.40 -0.10
C GLY A 96 5.59 5.37 -1.59
N SER A 97 4.77 6.05 -2.36
CA SER A 97 4.87 6.14 -3.82
C SER A 97 5.81 7.27 -4.29
N ARG A 98 6.02 8.30 -3.47
CA ARG A 98 6.90 9.44 -3.80
C ARG A 98 8.35 9.12 -3.38
N LEU A 99 9.05 8.36 -4.22
CA LEU A 99 10.40 7.86 -3.94
C LEU A 99 11.35 8.96 -3.46
N HIS A 100 11.36 10.13 -4.09
CA HIS A 100 12.25 11.23 -3.73
C HIS A 100 12.03 11.70 -2.28
N MET A 101 10.77 11.90 -1.89
CA MET A 101 10.40 12.32 -0.52
C MET A 101 10.76 11.24 0.50
N MET A 102 10.47 9.98 0.22
CA MET A 102 10.85 8.86 1.08
C MET A 102 12.38 8.78 1.24
N MET A 103 13.13 8.95 0.15
CA MET A 103 14.59 8.97 0.20
C MET A 103 15.12 10.14 1.03
N GLU A 104 14.51 11.31 0.98
CA GLU A 104 14.89 12.45 1.79
C GLU A 104 14.65 12.19 3.27
N MET A 105 13.48 11.67 3.66
CA MET A 105 13.14 11.36 5.06
C MET A 105 14.10 10.36 5.70
N PHE A 106 14.55 9.35 4.97
CA PHE A 106 15.36 8.29 5.55
C PHE A 106 16.88 8.44 5.32
N ASN A 107 17.31 9.25 4.36
CA ASN A 107 18.72 9.42 4.01
C ASN A 107 19.30 10.81 4.33
N SER A 108 18.48 11.80 4.66
CA SER A 108 18.95 13.14 4.98
C SER A 108 19.10 13.32 6.51
N PRO A 109 20.24 13.84 6.98
CA PRO A 109 20.45 14.13 8.42
C PRO A 109 19.49 15.16 9.01
N LYS A 110 18.74 15.86 8.17
CA LYS A 110 17.75 16.86 8.59
C LYS A 110 16.46 16.23 9.14
N HIS A 111 16.24 14.94 8.89
CA HIS A 111 15.01 14.24 9.23
C HIS A 111 15.19 13.31 10.44
N PRO A 112 14.18 13.22 11.33
CA PRO A 112 14.21 12.35 12.51
C PRO A 112 14.44 10.86 12.19
N PHE A 113 13.98 10.38 11.02
CA PHE A 113 14.16 8.99 10.60
C PHE A 113 15.48 8.70 9.88
N TYR A 114 16.41 9.64 9.88
CA TYR A 114 17.71 9.43 9.24
C TYR A 114 18.38 8.13 9.69
N ARG A 115 18.76 7.27 8.73
CA ARG A 115 19.42 5.98 8.92
C ARG A 115 18.73 5.04 9.92
N SER A 116 17.42 5.09 10.03
CA SER A 116 16.67 4.29 11.00
C SER A 116 16.00 3.04 10.43
N THR A 117 16.09 2.81 9.13
CA THR A 117 15.42 1.73 8.41
C THR A 117 16.33 1.05 7.40
N GLU A 118 16.01 -0.20 7.08
CA GLU A 118 16.48 -0.85 5.87
C GLU A 118 15.57 -0.49 4.70
N LYS A 119 16.16 -0.32 3.52
CA LYS A 119 15.44 0.05 2.32
C LYS A 119 15.17 -1.17 1.46
N LEU A 120 13.91 -1.35 1.10
CA LEU A 120 13.48 -2.29 0.07
C LEU A 120 12.90 -1.49 -1.11
N SER A 121 13.56 -1.55 -2.26
CA SER A 121 13.03 -0.96 -3.49
C SER A 121 12.21 -1.98 -4.24
N LEU A 122 10.97 -1.62 -4.57
CA LEU A 122 10.13 -2.40 -5.47
C LEU A 122 10.33 -1.87 -6.89
N HIS A 123 10.65 -2.78 -7.79
CA HIS A 123 10.79 -2.53 -9.23
C HIS A 123 9.59 -3.09 -9.97
N THR A 124 9.51 -2.80 -11.26
CA THR A 124 8.57 -3.47 -12.17
C THR A 124 8.74 -4.99 -12.11
N LEU A 125 7.68 -5.72 -12.31
CA LEU A 125 7.74 -7.17 -12.41
C LEU A 125 8.57 -7.56 -13.64
N ASP A 126 9.33 -8.64 -13.53
CA ASP A 126 10.01 -9.23 -14.69
C ASP A 126 9.00 -9.58 -15.77
N GLU A 127 9.25 -9.14 -17.00
CA GLU A 127 8.31 -9.26 -18.12
C GLU A 127 7.95 -10.71 -18.41
N ALA A 128 8.94 -11.61 -18.42
CA ALA A 128 8.71 -13.01 -18.75
C ALA A 128 7.87 -13.72 -17.67
N VAL A 129 8.11 -13.38 -16.40
CA VAL A 129 7.32 -13.88 -15.26
C VAL A 129 5.89 -13.36 -15.35
N TYR A 130 5.73 -12.08 -15.69
CA TYR A 130 4.43 -11.47 -15.79
C TYR A 130 3.65 -12.00 -17.00
N PHE A 131 4.31 -12.18 -18.15
CA PHE A 131 3.70 -12.78 -19.31
C PHE A 131 3.15 -14.18 -19.02
N ALA A 132 3.96 -15.05 -18.40
CA ALA A 132 3.54 -16.40 -18.07
C ALA A 132 2.30 -16.42 -17.17
N PHE A 133 2.21 -15.52 -16.18
CA PHE A 133 1.04 -15.36 -15.34
C PHE A 133 -0.18 -14.86 -16.13
N ALA A 134 0.01 -13.83 -16.97
CA ALA A 134 -1.07 -13.26 -17.77
C ALA A 134 -1.63 -14.27 -18.77
N GLU A 135 -0.75 -14.99 -19.47
CA GLU A 135 -1.13 -16.04 -20.41
C GLU A 135 -1.97 -17.15 -19.74
N ASP A 136 -1.52 -17.62 -18.57
CA ASP A 136 -2.25 -18.64 -17.80
C ASP A 136 -3.66 -18.17 -17.46
N LYS A 137 -3.83 -16.91 -17.03
CA LYS A 137 -5.13 -16.33 -16.71
C LYS A 137 -6.01 -16.14 -17.93
N LEU A 138 -5.49 -15.65 -19.04
CA LEU A 138 -6.24 -15.46 -20.28
C LEU A 138 -6.71 -16.79 -20.86
N ARG A 139 -5.90 -17.85 -20.72
CA ARG A 139 -6.25 -19.21 -21.18
C ARG A 139 -7.52 -19.73 -20.50
N GLU A 140 -7.84 -19.33 -19.27
CA GLU A 140 -9.11 -19.68 -18.59
C GLU A 140 -10.35 -19.23 -19.38
N LYS A 141 -10.20 -18.24 -20.26
CA LYS A 141 -11.26 -17.68 -21.12
C LYS A 141 -11.08 -18.02 -22.61
N ASN A 142 -10.18 -18.93 -22.94
CA ASN A 142 -9.77 -19.24 -24.32
C ASN A 142 -9.26 -17.98 -25.06
N VAL A 143 -8.68 -17.02 -24.33
CA VAL A 143 -8.02 -15.87 -24.92
C VAL A 143 -6.52 -16.20 -25.02
N SER A 144 -5.94 -15.99 -26.19
CA SER A 144 -4.51 -16.16 -26.43
C SER A 144 -3.84 -14.81 -26.72
N ILE A 145 -2.62 -14.65 -26.23
CA ILE A 145 -1.78 -13.49 -26.49
C ILE A 145 -0.36 -13.98 -26.77
N SER A 146 0.30 -13.42 -27.79
CA SER A 146 1.69 -13.77 -28.05
C SER A 146 2.65 -12.97 -27.16
N PRO A 147 3.87 -13.49 -26.93
CA PRO A 147 4.91 -12.76 -26.18
C PRO A 147 5.19 -11.38 -26.77
N GLU A 148 5.18 -11.24 -28.10
CA GLU A 148 5.47 -9.98 -28.78
C GLU A 148 4.37 -8.93 -28.53
N VAL A 149 3.11 -9.35 -28.51
CA VAL A 149 1.97 -8.46 -28.20
C VAL A 149 2.00 -8.07 -26.73
N PHE A 150 2.35 -8.99 -25.84
CA PHE A 150 2.50 -8.66 -24.42
C PHE A 150 3.68 -7.70 -24.20
N HIS A 151 4.79 -7.89 -24.88
CA HIS A 151 5.95 -6.99 -24.87
C HIS A 151 5.54 -5.56 -25.29
N ASP A 152 4.81 -5.42 -26.39
CA ASP A 152 4.33 -4.11 -26.84
C ASP A 152 3.48 -3.40 -25.74
N ILE A 153 2.61 -4.16 -25.05
CA ILE A 153 1.82 -3.62 -23.93
C ILE A 153 2.74 -3.23 -22.78
N TYR A 154 3.65 -4.11 -22.38
CA TYR A 154 4.56 -3.90 -21.27
C TYR A 154 5.43 -2.65 -21.49
N ASP A 155 6.02 -2.52 -22.67
CA ASP A 155 6.88 -1.41 -23.05
C ASP A 155 6.11 -0.07 -23.14
N SER A 156 4.90 -0.09 -23.70
CA SER A 156 4.06 1.10 -23.86
C SER A 156 3.71 1.81 -22.54
N VAL A 157 3.79 1.07 -21.42
CA VAL A 157 3.46 1.58 -20.07
C VAL A 157 4.64 1.45 -19.09
N ASP A 158 5.88 1.35 -19.60
CA ASP A 158 7.11 1.24 -18.81
C ASP A 158 7.05 0.14 -17.74
N GLY A 159 6.34 -0.96 -17.99
CA GLY A 159 6.18 -2.07 -17.07
C GLY A 159 5.34 -1.76 -15.83
N VAL A 160 4.62 -0.64 -15.80
CA VAL A 160 3.79 -0.26 -14.65
C VAL A 160 2.64 -1.23 -14.49
N THR A 161 2.69 -2.02 -13.43
CA THR A 161 1.78 -3.14 -13.16
C THR A 161 0.29 -2.76 -13.22
N TRP A 162 -0.07 -1.59 -12.73
CA TRP A 162 -1.47 -1.13 -12.71
C TRP A 162 -2.05 -1.00 -14.12
N TYR A 163 -1.30 -0.40 -15.05
CA TYR A 163 -1.75 -0.24 -16.43
C TYR A 163 -1.82 -1.58 -17.15
N ILE A 164 -0.80 -2.43 -16.96
CA ILE A 164 -0.82 -3.78 -17.56
C ILE A 164 -2.02 -4.57 -17.05
N GLN A 165 -2.31 -4.52 -15.74
CA GLN A 165 -3.48 -5.18 -15.18
C GLN A 165 -4.79 -4.64 -15.77
N ALA A 166 -4.90 -3.34 -16.01
CA ALA A 166 -6.09 -2.75 -16.62
C ALA A 166 -6.33 -3.34 -18.02
N VAL A 167 -5.28 -3.40 -18.86
CA VAL A 167 -5.36 -4.03 -20.19
C VAL A 167 -5.67 -5.52 -20.07
N MET A 168 -4.97 -6.27 -19.22
CA MET A 168 -5.21 -7.70 -19.04
C MET A 168 -6.64 -7.99 -18.54
N ASN A 169 -7.18 -7.17 -17.63
CA ASN A 169 -8.57 -7.30 -17.17
C ASN A 169 -9.57 -7.04 -18.27
N HIS A 170 -9.28 -6.11 -19.19
CA HIS A 170 -10.13 -5.90 -20.35
C HIS A 170 -10.10 -7.12 -21.25
N LEU A 171 -8.92 -7.64 -21.60
CA LEU A 171 -8.74 -8.84 -22.41
C LEU A 171 -9.39 -10.07 -21.77
N TYR A 172 -9.30 -10.24 -20.46
CA TYR A 172 -9.90 -11.35 -19.73
C TYR A 172 -11.44 -11.37 -19.80
N ARG A 173 -12.09 -10.21 -20.03
CA ARG A 173 -13.55 -10.12 -20.21
C ARG A 173 -14.00 -10.58 -21.60
N LEU A 174 -13.08 -10.62 -22.55
CA LEU A 174 -13.31 -11.19 -23.86
C LEU A 174 -13.23 -12.72 -23.75
N SER A 175 -13.74 -13.43 -24.71
CA SER A 175 -13.66 -14.89 -24.77
C SER A 175 -13.41 -15.35 -26.20
N ASP A 176 -12.79 -16.53 -26.32
CA ASP A 176 -12.61 -17.23 -27.60
C ASP A 176 -11.97 -16.36 -28.68
N MET A 177 -10.87 -15.67 -28.34
CA MET A 177 -10.17 -14.80 -29.29
C MET A 177 -8.66 -14.85 -29.15
N GLU A 178 -7.99 -14.56 -30.25
CA GLU A 178 -6.57 -14.25 -30.31
C GLU A 178 -6.37 -12.73 -30.29
N VAL A 179 -5.52 -12.27 -29.34
CA VAL A 179 -5.16 -10.86 -29.23
C VAL A 179 -4.05 -10.55 -30.21
N THR A 180 -4.33 -9.68 -31.16
CA THR A 180 -3.39 -9.19 -32.16
C THR A 180 -3.13 -7.70 -31.95
N ARG A 181 -1.99 -7.18 -32.48
CA ARG A 181 -1.67 -5.73 -32.44
C ARG A 181 -2.83 -4.86 -32.92
N LYS A 182 -3.46 -5.26 -34.03
CA LYS A 182 -4.60 -4.50 -34.59
C LYS A 182 -5.79 -4.38 -33.61
N LYS A 183 -6.01 -5.41 -32.79
CA LYS A 183 -7.11 -5.40 -31.79
C LYS A 183 -6.73 -4.62 -30.54
N LEU A 184 -5.44 -4.43 -30.22
CA LEU A 184 -5.00 -3.58 -29.14
C LEU A 184 -5.30 -2.10 -29.41
N ASP A 185 -5.17 -1.67 -30.67
CA ASP A 185 -5.47 -0.29 -31.07
C ASP A 185 -6.97 0.09 -30.93
N GLU A 186 -7.83 -0.91 -30.76
CA GLU A 186 -9.29 -0.76 -30.60
C GLU A 186 -9.72 -0.79 -29.11
N VAL A 187 -8.77 -1.02 -28.16
CA VAL A 187 -8.98 -1.15 -26.71
C VAL A 187 -8.49 0.07 -25.95
#